data_d3c1db6335f22d2d870b1b77a9317f8c
#
_entry.id   d3c1db6335f22d2d870b1b77a9317f8c
#
_cell.length_a   1.000
_cell.length_b   1.000
_cell.length_c   1.000
_cell.angle_alpha   90.00
_cell.angle_beta   90.00
_cell.angle_gamma   90.00
#
_symmetry.space_group_name_H-M   'P 1'
#
loop_
_entity.id
_entity.type
_entity.pdbx_description
1 polymer ?
#
loop_
_entity_poly.entity_id
_entity_poly.type
_entity_poly.pdbx_seq_one_letter_code
_entity_poly.pdbx_strand_id
1 'polypeptide(L)'
;MQDVQNRADGRGIDIQKVGIKEAHLPFLIKTREGGYQQVLARVRFTVSLPSEYKGTHMSRFLEILMPWSKKPLAEPEMEAMLGEALTKLEASSAEVELSFKYFVDKEAPVSGRQSVLDLDCSFTGCKDKGKPMEFQLGVEVPFTSLCPCSKEISAYGAHNQRSVARIQLRFKEGYDCIYIEDLAEMVEKQGSSPIYPLLKREDEKFVTEAAYENPKFVEDILRDTVLTLREIEGLKWFSLECENYESIHNHSAYAQHEEELS
;
A
#
# COMPACT_ATOMS: atom_id res chain seq x y z
N MET A 1 24.64 27.67 21.73
CA MET A 1 23.27 28.17 21.41
C MET A 1 22.30 27.62 22.44
N GLN A 2 21.32 28.42 22.90
CA GLN A 2 20.32 27.91 23.84
C GLN A 2 19.37 26.99 23.10
N ASP A 3 19.11 25.78 23.63
CA ASP A 3 18.13 24.84 23.14
C ASP A 3 16.71 25.36 23.49
N VAL A 4 16.00 25.88 22.49
CA VAL A 4 14.68 26.48 22.64
C VAL A 4 13.57 25.43 22.67
N GLN A 5 13.80 24.28 22.05
CA GLN A 5 12.82 23.19 21.94
C GLN A 5 12.60 22.50 23.31
N ASN A 6 13.66 22.35 24.11
CA ASN A 6 13.60 21.74 25.45
C ASN A 6 13.15 22.70 26.54
N ARG A 7 12.71 23.92 26.20
CA ARG A 7 12.10 24.82 27.21
C ARG A 7 10.74 24.27 27.63
N ALA A 8 10.39 24.58 28.90
CA ALA A 8 9.07 24.24 29.41
C ALA A 8 7.95 24.99 28.64
N ASP A 9 6.86 24.29 28.37
CA ASP A 9 5.63 24.86 27.84
C ASP A 9 4.57 24.93 28.96
N GLY A 10 4.00 26.11 29.19
CA GLY A 10 3.04 26.32 30.27
C GLY A 10 1.57 26.08 29.91
N ARG A 11 1.28 25.64 28.68
CA ARG A 11 -0.09 25.45 28.18
C ARG A 11 -0.72 24.11 28.55
N GLY A 12 0.09 23.09 28.91
CA GLY A 12 -0.38 21.81 29.43
C GLY A 12 -1.10 20.95 28.36
N ILE A 13 -0.70 21.05 27.07
CA ILE A 13 -1.32 20.33 25.96
C ILE A 13 -0.31 19.36 25.36
N ASP A 14 -0.60 18.05 25.44
CA ASP A 14 0.14 17.02 24.74
C ASP A 14 -0.11 17.10 23.22
N ILE A 15 0.94 16.99 22.42
CA ILE A 15 0.82 16.90 20.98
C ILE A 15 0.95 15.43 20.58
N GLN A 16 -0.12 14.85 20.03
CA GLN A 16 -0.16 13.44 19.65
C GLN A 16 0.80 13.12 18.50
N LYS A 17 0.91 14.00 17.49
CA LYS A 17 1.78 13.82 16.34
C LYS A 17 2.46 15.14 15.97
N VAL A 18 3.78 15.18 16.08
CA VAL A 18 4.64 16.29 15.63
C VAL A 18 5.82 15.70 14.84
N GLY A 19 6.20 16.32 13.76
CA GLY A 19 7.32 15.80 12.93
C GLY A 19 7.38 16.42 11.56
N ILE A 20 7.86 15.66 10.58
CA ILE A 20 8.03 16.05 9.20
C ILE A 20 7.07 15.30 8.29
N LYS A 21 6.66 15.94 7.20
CA LYS A 21 5.90 15.34 6.10
C LYS A 21 6.43 15.87 4.76
N GLU A 22 6.07 15.19 3.68
CA GLU A 22 6.53 15.54 2.32
C GLU A 22 8.06 15.49 2.17
N ALA A 23 8.77 14.73 3.00
CA ALA A 23 10.17 14.45 2.78
C ALA A 23 10.30 13.37 1.68
N HIS A 24 11.13 13.61 0.65
CA HIS A 24 11.33 12.65 -0.43
C HIS A 24 12.74 12.05 -0.32
N LEU A 25 12.80 10.73 -0.12
CA LEU A 25 14.06 10.00 0.03
C LEU A 25 14.03 8.71 -0.79
N PRO A 26 15.19 8.27 -1.33
CA PRO A 26 15.29 6.95 -1.92
C PRO A 26 15.28 5.89 -0.81
N PHE A 27 14.47 4.83 -0.99
CA PHE A 27 14.47 3.66 -0.13
C PHE A 27 14.72 2.40 -0.94
N LEU A 28 15.22 1.34 -0.28
CA LEU A 28 15.43 0.02 -0.86
C LEU A 28 14.36 -0.91 -0.30
N ILE A 29 13.35 -1.26 -1.09
CA ILE A 29 12.27 -2.15 -0.66
C ILE A 29 12.65 -3.59 -1.01
N LYS A 30 12.55 -4.51 -0.05
CA LYS A 30 12.81 -5.94 -0.26
C LYS A 30 11.83 -6.53 -1.28
N THR A 31 12.34 -7.37 -2.17
CA THR A 31 11.56 -8.07 -3.21
C THR A 31 11.39 -9.54 -2.86
N ARG A 32 10.38 -10.19 -3.44
CA ARG A 32 10.10 -11.63 -3.32
C ARG A 32 11.32 -12.51 -3.66
N GLU A 33 12.12 -12.10 -4.63
CA GLU A 33 13.28 -12.86 -5.10
C GLU A 33 14.54 -12.71 -4.23
N GLY A 34 14.43 -12.04 -3.07
CA GLY A 34 15.54 -11.88 -2.12
C GLY A 34 16.49 -10.72 -2.44
N GLY A 35 16.12 -9.87 -3.43
CA GLY A 35 16.82 -8.62 -3.75
C GLY A 35 16.15 -7.40 -3.10
N TYR A 36 16.31 -6.26 -3.77
CA TYR A 36 15.61 -5.03 -3.42
C TYR A 36 15.37 -4.16 -4.67
N GLN A 37 14.31 -3.37 -4.60
CA GLN A 37 14.01 -2.34 -5.59
C GLN A 37 14.20 -0.96 -4.96
N GLN A 38 14.93 -0.08 -5.64
CA GLN A 38 15.05 1.30 -5.22
C GLN A 38 13.83 2.10 -5.65
N VAL A 39 13.18 2.74 -4.69
CA VAL A 39 12.00 3.57 -4.90
C VAL A 39 12.24 4.99 -4.39
N LEU A 40 11.56 5.98 -4.96
CA LEU A 40 11.47 7.31 -4.36
C LEU A 40 10.24 7.35 -3.46
N ALA A 41 10.45 7.37 -2.15
CA ALA A 41 9.37 7.41 -1.18
C ALA A 41 9.09 8.84 -0.70
N ARG A 42 7.81 9.19 -0.63
CA ARG A 42 7.30 10.33 0.13
C ARG A 42 7.09 9.89 1.56
N VAL A 43 7.71 10.59 2.50
CA VAL A 43 7.75 10.21 3.92
C VAL A 43 6.98 11.20 4.78
N ARG A 44 6.13 10.66 5.66
CA ARG A 44 5.60 11.34 6.83
C ARG A 44 6.17 10.63 8.07
N PHE A 45 6.84 11.37 8.94
CA PHE A 45 7.45 10.82 10.14
C PHE A 45 7.13 11.70 11.34
N THR A 46 6.45 11.14 12.34
CA THR A 46 5.94 11.86 13.50
C THR A 46 6.20 11.11 14.79
N VAL A 47 6.27 11.87 15.89
CA VAL A 47 6.35 11.34 17.25
C VAL A 47 5.37 12.08 18.15
N SER A 48 5.05 11.52 19.32
CA SER A 48 4.34 12.22 20.39
C SER A 48 5.27 13.24 21.06
N LEU A 49 4.71 14.36 21.51
CA LEU A 49 5.43 15.38 22.28
C LEU A 49 4.63 15.67 23.56
N PRO A 50 5.18 15.33 24.75
CA PRO A 50 4.56 15.65 26.03
C PRO A 50 4.40 17.16 26.25
N SER A 51 3.41 17.53 27.03
CA SER A 51 3.01 18.93 27.29
C SER A 51 4.07 19.78 27.95
N GLU A 52 5.02 19.17 28.67
CA GLU A 52 6.14 19.85 29.30
C GLU A 52 7.20 20.38 28.34
N TYR A 53 7.25 19.89 27.08
CA TYR A 53 8.23 20.33 26.10
C TYR A 53 7.61 21.28 25.06
N LYS A 54 8.35 22.34 24.75
CA LYS A 54 7.93 23.35 23.77
C LYS A 54 7.95 22.85 22.33
N GLY A 55 8.83 21.90 21.99
CA GLY A 55 8.98 21.38 20.62
C GLY A 55 9.94 20.22 20.52
N THR A 56 10.12 19.69 19.32
CA THR A 56 11.10 18.66 18.98
C THR A 56 12.07 19.13 17.90
N HIS A 57 13.24 18.49 17.81
CA HIS A 57 14.29 18.84 16.85
C HIS A 57 14.02 18.22 15.49
N MET A 58 13.54 19.00 14.52
CA MET A 58 13.15 18.52 13.19
C MET A 58 14.31 17.88 12.40
N SER A 59 15.57 18.33 12.59
CA SER A 59 16.75 17.73 11.95
C SER A 59 16.98 16.28 12.35
N ARG A 60 16.64 15.90 13.59
CA ARG A 60 16.81 14.53 14.10
C ARG A 60 16.00 13.51 13.31
N PHE A 61 14.83 13.88 12.76
CA PHE A 61 14.04 13.01 11.92
C PHE A 61 14.80 12.60 10.66
N LEU A 62 15.45 13.56 9.97
CA LEU A 62 16.27 13.27 8.81
C LEU A 62 17.56 12.52 9.15
N GLU A 63 18.18 12.82 10.31
CA GLU A 63 19.34 12.10 10.81
C GLU A 63 19.03 10.61 11.09
N ILE A 64 17.78 10.29 11.43
CA ILE A 64 17.30 8.90 11.55
C ILE A 64 17.01 8.31 10.16
N LEU A 65 16.22 8.97 9.34
CA LEU A 65 15.77 8.45 8.04
C LEU A 65 16.91 8.19 7.06
N MET A 66 17.91 9.08 6.96
CA MET A 66 18.97 8.99 5.96
C MET A 66 19.82 7.70 6.05
N PRO A 67 20.25 7.21 7.22
CA PRO A 67 20.94 5.91 7.32
C PRO A 67 20.04 4.73 6.96
N TRP A 68 18.75 4.76 7.35
CA TRP A 68 17.80 3.70 7.07
C TRP A 68 17.39 3.64 5.59
N SER A 69 17.34 4.78 4.89
CA SER A 69 17.05 4.81 3.46
C SER A 69 18.10 4.11 2.58
N LYS A 70 19.28 3.81 3.13
CA LYS A 70 20.38 3.11 2.45
C LYS A 70 20.42 1.60 2.71
N LYS A 71 19.49 1.07 3.48
CA LYS A 71 19.40 -0.35 3.82
C LYS A 71 18.11 -0.92 3.23
N PRO A 72 18.11 -2.21 2.81
CA PRO A 72 16.88 -2.88 2.44
C PRO A 72 15.86 -2.83 3.58
N LEU A 73 14.67 -2.34 3.29
CA LEU A 73 13.60 -2.08 4.25
C LEU A 73 12.48 -3.11 4.09
N ALA A 74 12.11 -3.70 5.20
CA ALA A 74 10.87 -4.43 5.42
C ALA A 74 10.40 -4.16 6.85
N GLU A 75 9.41 -4.90 7.33
CA GLU A 75 8.84 -4.72 8.67
C GLU A 75 9.88 -4.71 9.81
N PRO A 76 10.84 -5.67 9.92
CA PRO A 76 11.82 -5.69 11.01
C PRO A 76 12.73 -4.45 11.03
N GLU A 77 13.16 -3.99 9.86
CA GLU A 77 13.99 -2.79 9.74
C GLU A 77 13.21 -1.53 10.10
N MET A 78 11.91 -1.47 9.76
CA MET A 78 11.03 -0.36 10.15
C MET A 78 10.82 -0.33 11.67
N GLU A 79 10.64 -1.48 12.31
CA GLU A 79 10.54 -1.57 13.76
C GLU A 79 11.82 -1.06 14.45
N ALA A 80 12.99 -1.46 13.96
CA ALA A 80 14.27 -0.99 14.49
C ALA A 80 14.44 0.54 14.31
N MET A 81 14.04 1.09 13.16
CA MET A 81 14.06 2.53 12.88
C MET A 81 13.16 3.30 13.85
N LEU A 82 11.94 2.82 14.12
CA LEU A 82 11.03 3.46 15.07
C LEU A 82 11.52 3.33 16.52
N GLY A 83 12.15 2.21 16.88
CA GLY A 83 12.82 2.04 18.18
C GLY A 83 13.95 3.07 18.41
N GLU A 84 14.74 3.32 17.36
CA GLU A 84 15.76 4.39 17.37
C GLU A 84 15.12 5.77 17.53
N ALA A 85 14.00 6.01 16.84
CA ALA A 85 13.27 7.28 16.93
C ALA A 85 12.73 7.56 18.32
N LEU A 86 12.10 6.58 18.96
CA LEU A 86 11.60 6.71 20.35
C LEU A 86 12.71 7.09 21.31
N THR A 87 13.92 6.56 21.12
CA THR A 87 15.08 6.84 21.95
C THR A 87 15.67 8.22 21.66
N LYS A 88 15.96 8.53 20.40
CA LYS A 88 16.64 9.78 20.00
C LYS A 88 15.77 11.03 20.15
N LEU A 89 14.46 10.88 20.03
CA LEU A 89 13.47 11.97 20.14
C LEU A 89 12.79 12.02 21.52
N GLU A 90 13.16 11.10 22.43
CA GLU A 90 12.60 11.01 23.78
C GLU A 90 11.07 10.94 23.81
N ALA A 91 10.50 10.22 22.83
CA ALA A 91 9.07 10.12 22.61
C ALA A 91 8.46 8.82 23.19
N SER A 92 7.17 8.85 23.49
CA SER A 92 6.41 7.67 23.92
C SER A 92 5.79 6.90 22.76
N SER A 93 5.56 7.55 21.61
CA SER A 93 5.10 6.92 20.39
C SER A 93 5.76 7.52 19.15
N ALA A 94 5.91 6.71 18.10
CA ALA A 94 6.44 7.12 16.81
C ALA A 94 5.64 6.48 15.68
N GLU A 95 5.45 7.22 14.60
CA GLU A 95 4.77 6.74 13.39
C GLU A 95 5.54 7.19 12.15
N VAL A 96 5.76 6.27 11.22
CA VAL A 96 6.30 6.56 9.89
C VAL A 96 5.38 6.00 8.82
N GLU A 97 5.14 6.79 7.79
CA GLU A 97 4.45 6.39 6.58
C GLU A 97 5.35 6.68 5.37
N LEU A 98 5.54 5.66 4.55
CA LEU A 98 6.27 5.71 3.28
C LEU A 98 5.27 5.45 2.16
N SER A 99 5.07 6.39 1.25
CA SER A 99 4.27 6.18 0.04
C SER A 99 5.19 6.21 -1.18
N PHE A 100 5.10 5.21 -2.06
CA PHE A 100 6.01 5.04 -3.18
C PHE A 100 5.37 4.30 -4.36
N LYS A 101 5.98 4.45 -5.55
CA LYS A 101 5.70 3.58 -6.70
C LYS A 101 6.59 2.36 -6.62
N TYR A 102 5.98 1.18 -6.72
CA TYR A 102 6.65 -0.11 -6.80
C TYR A 102 6.40 -0.74 -8.16
N PHE A 103 7.42 -1.34 -8.78
CA PHE A 103 7.33 -1.91 -10.11
C PHE A 103 7.29 -3.43 -10.04
N VAL A 104 6.28 -4.03 -10.68
CA VAL A 104 6.13 -5.48 -10.83
C VAL A 104 6.34 -5.87 -12.28
N ASP A 105 7.06 -6.97 -12.49
CA ASP A 105 7.24 -7.52 -13.83
C ASP A 105 5.94 -8.09 -14.37
N LYS A 106 5.68 -7.81 -15.65
CA LYS A 106 4.50 -8.29 -16.38
C LYS A 106 4.93 -8.97 -17.67
N GLU A 107 4.40 -10.16 -17.87
CA GLU A 107 4.56 -10.92 -19.12
C GLU A 107 3.25 -10.94 -19.90
N ALA A 108 3.29 -10.49 -21.17
CA ALA A 108 2.13 -10.49 -22.05
C ALA A 108 1.64 -11.92 -22.30
N PRO A 109 0.30 -12.18 -22.27
CA PRO A 109 -0.25 -13.53 -22.11
C PRO A 109 -0.04 -14.48 -23.30
N VAL A 110 0.22 -13.96 -24.50
CA VAL A 110 0.42 -14.76 -25.73
C VAL A 110 1.83 -14.57 -26.27
N SER A 111 2.26 -13.30 -26.42
CA SER A 111 3.58 -12.99 -27.03
C SER A 111 4.76 -13.16 -26.08
N GLY A 112 4.53 -13.29 -24.77
CA GLY A 112 5.59 -13.40 -23.77
C GLY A 112 6.44 -12.13 -23.63
N ARG A 113 5.97 -10.96 -24.13
CA ARG A 113 6.72 -9.72 -24.04
C ARG A 113 6.78 -9.21 -22.60
N GLN A 114 8.01 -8.93 -22.17
CA GLN A 114 8.26 -8.40 -20.83
C GLN A 114 8.00 -6.90 -20.76
N SER A 115 7.38 -6.46 -19.67
CA SER A 115 7.12 -5.07 -19.33
C SER A 115 7.06 -4.91 -17.82
N VAL A 116 6.94 -3.68 -17.33
CA VAL A 116 6.79 -3.41 -15.89
C VAL A 116 5.54 -2.57 -15.65
N LEU A 117 4.79 -2.94 -14.61
CA LEU A 117 3.61 -2.21 -14.14
C LEU A 117 3.95 -1.51 -12.83
N ASP A 118 3.63 -0.22 -12.72
CA ASP A 118 3.78 0.53 -11.48
C ASP A 118 2.53 0.42 -10.60
N LEU A 119 2.75 0.15 -9.32
CA LEU A 119 1.73 0.10 -8.29
C LEU A 119 1.94 1.22 -7.27
N ASP A 120 0.87 1.83 -6.80
CA ASP A 120 0.92 2.73 -5.64
C ASP A 120 0.95 1.88 -4.37
N CYS A 121 2.02 2.05 -3.59
CA CYS A 121 2.25 1.27 -2.38
C CYS A 121 2.53 2.17 -1.18
N SER A 122 2.24 1.66 0.01
CA SER A 122 2.59 2.32 1.25
C SER A 122 2.98 1.32 2.35
N PHE A 123 3.97 1.72 3.15
CA PHE A 123 4.29 1.09 4.43
C PHE A 123 3.99 2.08 5.55
N THR A 124 3.22 1.66 6.54
CA THR A 124 2.96 2.44 7.75
C THR A 124 3.40 1.63 8.96
N GLY A 125 4.27 2.20 9.77
CA GLY A 125 4.68 1.62 11.05
C GLY A 125 4.25 2.53 12.19
N CYS A 126 3.60 1.96 13.21
CA CYS A 126 3.22 2.64 14.44
C CYS A 126 3.83 1.90 15.63
N LYS A 127 4.62 2.57 16.46
CA LYS A 127 5.28 1.97 17.63
C LYS A 127 5.13 2.81 18.87
N ASP A 128 4.58 2.20 19.91
CA ASP A 128 4.61 2.71 21.28
C ASP A 128 5.82 2.17 22.03
N LYS A 129 6.32 2.94 22.98
CA LYS A 129 7.42 2.52 23.85
C LYS A 129 7.02 1.27 24.66
N GLY A 130 7.84 0.22 24.57
CA GLY A 130 7.62 -1.04 25.27
C GLY A 130 6.58 -1.99 24.62
N LYS A 131 6.04 -1.64 23.44
CA LYS A 131 5.14 -2.50 22.68
C LYS A 131 5.78 -2.90 21.33
N PRO A 132 5.35 -4.01 20.71
CA PRO A 132 5.71 -4.33 19.33
C PRO A 132 5.18 -3.25 18.38
N MET A 133 5.79 -3.14 17.19
CA MET A 133 5.32 -2.26 16.15
C MET A 133 4.05 -2.84 15.50
N GLU A 134 3.07 -2.01 15.21
CA GLU A 134 2.01 -2.34 14.28
C GLU A 134 2.45 -1.91 12.87
N PHE A 135 2.59 -2.89 11.97
CA PHE A 135 2.94 -2.67 10.57
C PHE A 135 1.72 -2.81 9.69
N GLN A 136 1.58 -1.90 8.70
CA GLN A 136 0.52 -1.94 7.70
C GLN A 136 1.12 -1.80 6.30
N LEU A 137 0.82 -2.78 5.44
CA LEU A 137 1.08 -2.73 4.01
C LEU A 137 -0.15 -2.16 3.29
N GLY A 138 0.04 -1.16 2.42
CA GLY A 138 -0.98 -0.68 1.49
C GLY A 138 -0.54 -0.91 0.04
N VAL A 139 -1.43 -1.42 -0.82
CA VAL A 139 -1.19 -1.61 -2.25
C VAL A 139 -2.45 -1.26 -3.04
N GLU A 140 -2.29 -0.52 -4.14
CA GLU A 140 -3.34 -0.28 -5.13
C GLU A 140 -3.07 -1.14 -6.36
N VAL A 141 -3.96 -2.08 -6.65
CA VAL A 141 -3.83 -3.04 -7.75
C VAL A 141 -4.83 -2.70 -8.85
N PRO A 142 -4.38 -2.27 -10.03
CA PRO A 142 -5.27 -1.98 -11.16
C PRO A 142 -5.56 -3.24 -11.98
N PHE A 143 -6.79 -3.33 -12.49
CA PHE A 143 -7.26 -4.40 -13.37
C PHE A 143 -8.36 -3.88 -14.31
N THR A 144 -8.91 -4.75 -15.16
CA THR A 144 -10.07 -4.47 -16.00
C THR A 144 -11.32 -5.11 -15.43
N SER A 145 -12.44 -4.39 -15.41
CA SER A 145 -13.78 -4.96 -15.20
C SER A 145 -14.66 -4.79 -16.43
N LEU A 146 -15.53 -5.76 -16.68
CA LEU A 146 -16.51 -5.76 -17.78
C LEU A 146 -17.90 -5.95 -17.18
N CYS A 147 -18.84 -5.07 -17.52
CA CYS A 147 -20.16 -5.04 -16.93
C CYS A 147 -21.04 -6.23 -17.36
N PRO A 148 -21.48 -7.09 -16.41
CA PRO A 148 -22.38 -8.20 -16.69
C PRO A 148 -23.74 -7.76 -17.26
N CYS A 149 -24.33 -6.66 -16.72
CA CYS A 149 -25.62 -6.13 -17.21
C CYS A 149 -25.53 -5.69 -18.66
N SER A 150 -24.50 -4.93 -19.02
CA SER A 150 -24.38 -4.47 -20.42
C SER A 150 -24.15 -5.63 -21.37
N LYS A 151 -23.43 -6.69 -20.94
CA LYS A 151 -23.27 -7.92 -21.72
C LYS A 151 -24.60 -8.63 -21.97
N GLU A 152 -25.47 -8.70 -20.97
CA GLU A 152 -26.75 -9.41 -21.06
C GLU A 152 -27.77 -8.68 -21.95
N ILE A 153 -27.83 -7.35 -21.90
CA ILE A 153 -28.87 -6.58 -22.60
C ILE A 153 -28.44 -6.12 -24.00
N SER A 154 -27.13 -6.08 -24.29
CA SER A 154 -26.60 -5.56 -25.55
C SER A 154 -26.51 -6.65 -26.62
N ALA A 155 -26.87 -6.31 -27.84
CA ALA A 155 -26.72 -7.20 -29.01
C ALA A 155 -25.25 -7.28 -29.50
N TYR A 156 -24.36 -6.37 -29.11
CA TYR A 156 -23.03 -6.20 -29.71
C TYR A 156 -21.89 -6.00 -28.70
N GLY A 157 -21.93 -6.60 -27.55
CA GLY A 157 -20.83 -6.54 -26.61
C GLY A 157 -21.20 -5.93 -25.27
N ALA A 158 -20.21 -5.45 -24.55
CA ALA A 158 -20.37 -4.86 -23.22
C ALA A 158 -19.35 -3.76 -22.99
N HIS A 159 -19.69 -2.76 -22.19
CA HIS A 159 -18.68 -1.79 -21.75
C HIS A 159 -17.72 -2.42 -20.75
N ASN A 160 -16.49 -1.98 -20.81
CA ASN A 160 -15.45 -2.30 -19.87
C ASN A 160 -14.73 -1.03 -19.42
N GLN A 161 -14.02 -1.11 -18.34
CA GLN A 161 -13.30 0.00 -17.75
C GLN A 161 -12.11 -0.47 -16.94
N ARG A 162 -11.22 0.47 -16.65
CA ARG A 162 -10.20 0.27 -15.64
C ARG A 162 -10.85 0.28 -14.26
N SER A 163 -10.34 -0.59 -13.40
CA SER A 163 -10.72 -0.68 -11.99
C SER A 163 -9.49 -0.72 -11.12
N VAL A 164 -9.66 -0.46 -9.84
CA VAL A 164 -8.57 -0.55 -8.87
C VAL A 164 -9.11 -1.17 -7.57
N ALA A 165 -8.33 -2.08 -7.00
CA ALA A 165 -8.50 -2.53 -5.61
C ALA A 165 -7.44 -1.85 -4.75
N ARG A 166 -7.87 -1.12 -3.71
CA ARG A 166 -7.01 -0.53 -2.69
C ARG A 166 -7.07 -1.41 -1.45
N ILE A 167 -5.95 -2.00 -1.10
CA ILE A 167 -5.86 -2.99 -0.03
C ILE A 167 -4.92 -2.46 1.05
N GLN A 168 -5.33 -2.63 2.31
CA GLN A 168 -4.48 -2.40 3.47
C GLN A 168 -4.50 -3.66 4.32
N LEU A 169 -3.33 -4.14 4.72
CA LEU A 169 -3.15 -5.39 5.47
C LEU A 169 -2.35 -5.16 6.74
N ARG A 170 -2.75 -5.83 7.84
CA ARG A 170 -1.97 -5.96 9.08
C ARG A 170 -1.86 -7.43 9.45
N PHE A 171 -0.68 -7.83 9.90
CA PHE A 171 -0.40 -9.22 10.26
C PHE A 171 -0.33 -9.41 11.78
N LYS A 172 -0.53 -10.64 12.21
CA LYS A 172 -0.32 -11.06 13.61
C LYS A 172 1.17 -11.07 13.91
N GLU A 173 1.53 -10.82 15.16
CA GLU A 173 2.92 -10.91 15.61
C GLU A 173 3.52 -12.30 15.31
N GLY A 174 4.74 -12.32 14.75
CA GLY A 174 5.44 -13.55 14.38
C GLY A 174 5.11 -14.10 12.99
N TYR A 175 4.26 -13.44 12.21
CA TYR A 175 4.01 -13.77 10.81
C TYR A 175 4.66 -12.73 9.89
N ASP A 176 5.28 -13.22 8.81
CA ASP A 176 5.86 -12.35 7.79
C ASP A 176 4.74 -11.70 6.94
N CYS A 177 4.95 -10.43 6.59
CA CYS A 177 4.08 -9.73 5.65
C CYS A 177 4.20 -10.34 4.24
N ILE A 178 3.09 -10.45 3.53
CA ILE A 178 3.06 -10.86 2.12
C ILE A 178 3.86 -9.89 1.24
N TYR A 179 4.55 -10.39 0.22
CA TYR A 179 5.20 -9.54 -0.77
C TYR A 179 4.19 -8.80 -1.65
N ILE A 180 4.56 -7.60 -2.08
CA ILE A 180 3.72 -6.75 -2.95
C ILE A 180 3.37 -7.50 -4.24
N GLU A 181 4.34 -8.24 -4.81
CA GLU A 181 4.18 -9.02 -6.05
C GLU A 181 3.11 -10.11 -5.89
N ASP A 182 3.15 -10.86 -4.77
CA ASP A 182 2.19 -11.95 -4.52
C ASP A 182 0.78 -11.41 -4.30
N LEU A 183 0.64 -10.31 -3.54
CA LEU A 183 -0.64 -9.64 -3.32
C LEU A 183 -1.22 -9.12 -4.65
N ALA A 184 -0.40 -8.47 -5.47
CA ALA A 184 -0.83 -7.96 -6.77
C ALA A 184 -1.34 -9.09 -7.68
N GLU A 185 -0.59 -10.21 -7.79
CA GLU A 185 -0.99 -11.38 -8.58
C GLU A 185 -2.30 -12.02 -8.08
N MET A 186 -2.51 -12.08 -6.76
CA MET A 186 -3.74 -12.62 -6.16
C MET A 186 -4.95 -11.76 -6.54
N VAL A 187 -4.81 -10.44 -6.42
CA VAL A 187 -5.91 -9.48 -6.63
C VAL A 187 -6.25 -9.31 -8.10
N GLU A 188 -5.26 -9.24 -8.99
CA GLU A 188 -5.50 -9.13 -10.43
C GLU A 188 -6.37 -10.28 -10.99
N LYS A 189 -6.24 -11.48 -10.42
CA LYS A 189 -7.05 -12.66 -10.80
C LYS A 189 -8.54 -12.50 -10.46
N GLN A 190 -8.89 -11.58 -9.59
CA GLN A 190 -10.28 -11.33 -9.20
C GLN A 190 -10.98 -10.35 -10.13
N GLY A 191 -10.25 -9.59 -10.95
CA GLY A 191 -10.80 -8.76 -12.02
C GLY A 191 -11.33 -9.57 -13.22
N SER A 192 -11.95 -8.89 -14.19
CA SER A 192 -12.31 -9.52 -15.46
C SER A 192 -11.08 -9.89 -16.30
N SER A 193 -10.01 -9.08 -16.22
CA SER A 193 -8.69 -9.36 -16.79
C SER A 193 -7.63 -8.49 -16.11
N PRO A 194 -6.38 -8.96 -15.95
CA PRO A 194 -5.25 -8.13 -15.63
C PRO A 194 -5.01 -7.03 -16.67
N ILE A 195 -4.24 -6.00 -16.30
CA ILE A 195 -3.74 -5.01 -17.26
C ILE A 195 -2.24 -5.22 -17.53
N TYR A 196 -1.81 -4.81 -18.71
CA TYR A 196 -0.44 -4.99 -19.18
C TYR A 196 0.05 -3.70 -19.86
N PRO A 197 1.25 -3.20 -19.50
CA PRO A 197 1.81 -2.00 -20.13
C PRO A 197 2.19 -2.19 -21.60
N LEU A 198 2.48 -3.44 -22.02
CA LEU A 198 2.88 -3.76 -23.38
C LEU A 198 2.10 -4.98 -23.88
N LEU A 199 1.33 -4.80 -24.96
CA LEU A 199 0.59 -5.85 -25.66
C LEU A 199 0.88 -5.80 -27.15
N LYS A 200 0.88 -6.96 -27.80
CA LYS A 200 0.80 -7.12 -29.26
C LYS A 200 -0.66 -7.42 -29.66
N ARG A 201 -0.96 -7.47 -30.96
CA ARG A 201 -2.34 -7.69 -31.43
C ARG A 201 -2.96 -9.00 -30.93
N GLU A 202 -2.16 -10.07 -30.88
CA GLU A 202 -2.58 -11.36 -30.32
C GLU A 202 -2.89 -11.28 -28.83
N ASP A 203 -2.11 -10.51 -28.07
CA ASP A 203 -2.34 -10.28 -26.65
C ASP A 203 -3.60 -9.43 -26.42
N GLU A 204 -3.79 -8.35 -27.23
CA GLU A 204 -5.00 -7.51 -27.17
C GLU A 204 -6.27 -8.33 -27.41
N LYS A 205 -6.23 -9.23 -28.43
CA LYS A 205 -7.32 -10.17 -28.67
C LYS A 205 -7.60 -11.03 -27.46
N PHE A 206 -6.56 -11.68 -26.92
CA PHE A 206 -6.68 -12.56 -25.75
C PHE A 206 -7.28 -11.84 -24.54
N VAL A 207 -6.73 -10.67 -24.15
CA VAL A 207 -7.20 -9.88 -23.01
C VAL A 207 -8.65 -9.42 -23.21
N THR A 208 -9.02 -9.02 -24.43
CA THR A 208 -10.37 -8.60 -24.76
C THR A 208 -11.38 -9.76 -24.62
N GLU A 209 -11.05 -10.92 -25.16
CA GLU A 209 -11.89 -12.11 -25.09
C GLU A 209 -11.99 -12.64 -23.65
N ALA A 210 -10.87 -12.72 -22.93
CA ALA A 210 -10.82 -13.13 -21.52
C ALA A 210 -11.70 -12.23 -20.63
N ALA A 211 -11.61 -10.90 -20.79
CA ALA A 211 -12.46 -9.98 -20.06
C ALA A 211 -13.94 -10.16 -20.40
N TYR A 212 -14.26 -10.39 -21.68
CA TYR A 212 -15.64 -10.59 -22.12
C TYR A 212 -16.23 -11.90 -21.59
N GLU A 213 -15.43 -12.95 -21.46
CA GLU A 213 -15.87 -14.24 -20.91
C GLU A 213 -15.99 -14.23 -19.38
N ASN A 214 -15.36 -13.28 -18.70
CA ASN A 214 -15.34 -13.14 -17.24
C ASN A 214 -15.94 -11.78 -16.77
N PRO A 215 -17.23 -11.51 -17.05
CA PRO A 215 -17.86 -10.26 -16.59
C PRO A 215 -18.05 -10.28 -15.08
N LYS A 216 -17.74 -9.15 -14.41
CA LYS A 216 -17.85 -9.00 -12.96
C LYS A 216 -18.33 -7.61 -12.56
N PHE A 217 -19.28 -7.56 -11.63
CA PHE A 217 -19.63 -6.34 -10.90
C PHE A 217 -18.53 -5.96 -9.90
N VAL A 218 -18.53 -4.71 -9.44
CA VAL A 218 -17.61 -4.27 -8.39
C VAL A 218 -17.81 -5.08 -7.10
N GLU A 219 -19.05 -5.48 -6.81
CA GLU A 219 -19.41 -6.33 -5.66
C GLU A 219 -18.86 -7.76 -5.79
N ASP A 220 -18.84 -8.32 -7.00
CA ASP A 220 -18.29 -9.65 -7.24
C ASP A 220 -16.77 -9.65 -7.03
N ILE A 221 -16.09 -8.67 -7.59
CA ILE A 221 -14.63 -8.47 -7.42
C ILE A 221 -14.29 -8.30 -5.94
N LEU A 222 -15.06 -7.48 -5.21
CA LEU A 222 -14.87 -7.30 -3.78
C LEU A 222 -15.01 -8.61 -3.02
N ARG A 223 -16.09 -9.37 -3.23
CA ARG A 223 -16.34 -10.65 -2.54
C ARG A 223 -15.27 -11.68 -2.83
N ASP A 224 -14.88 -11.84 -4.10
CA ASP A 224 -13.85 -12.79 -4.50
C ASP A 224 -12.49 -12.42 -3.89
N THR A 225 -12.17 -11.13 -3.86
CA THR A 225 -10.94 -10.63 -3.21
C THR A 225 -10.98 -10.85 -1.69
N VAL A 226 -12.10 -10.59 -1.02
CA VAL A 226 -12.28 -10.86 0.42
C VAL A 226 -12.04 -12.34 0.72
N LEU A 227 -12.63 -13.25 -0.06
CA LEU A 227 -12.42 -14.69 0.12
C LEU A 227 -10.94 -15.08 -0.02
N THR A 228 -10.26 -14.50 -0.99
CA THR A 228 -8.82 -14.74 -1.22
C THR A 228 -7.96 -14.17 -0.07
N LEU A 229 -8.28 -12.98 0.44
CA LEU A 229 -7.55 -12.37 1.57
C LEU A 229 -7.70 -13.19 2.86
N ARG A 230 -8.86 -13.78 3.10
CA ARG A 230 -9.11 -14.64 4.28
C ARG A 230 -8.25 -15.90 4.32
N GLU A 231 -7.69 -16.33 3.17
CA GLU A 231 -6.81 -17.49 3.09
C GLU A 231 -5.35 -17.15 3.40
N ILE A 232 -5.00 -15.87 3.55
CA ILE A 232 -3.62 -15.44 3.87
C ILE A 232 -3.31 -15.79 5.33
N GLU A 233 -2.32 -16.67 5.52
CA GLU A 233 -1.89 -17.09 6.85
C GLU A 233 -1.34 -15.90 7.66
N GLY A 234 -1.74 -15.80 8.92
CA GLY A 234 -1.31 -14.75 9.83
C GLY A 234 -1.92 -13.37 9.58
N LEU A 235 -2.78 -13.20 8.58
CA LEU A 235 -3.48 -11.94 8.40
C LEU A 235 -4.38 -11.67 9.61
N LYS A 236 -4.24 -10.47 10.20
CA LYS A 236 -4.99 -10.02 11.38
C LYS A 236 -6.17 -9.15 10.99
N TRP A 237 -5.93 -8.25 10.07
CA TRP A 237 -6.91 -7.26 9.64
C TRP A 237 -6.65 -6.85 8.20
N PHE A 238 -7.72 -6.55 7.48
CA PHE A 238 -7.62 -5.90 6.18
C PHE A 238 -8.74 -4.89 5.96
N SER A 239 -8.44 -3.89 5.13
CA SER A 239 -9.42 -3.02 4.49
C SER A 239 -9.26 -3.14 2.98
N LEU A 240 -10.36 -3.36 2.29
CA LEU A 240 -10.43 -3.50 0.83
C LEU A 240 -11.46 -2.54 0.28
N GLU A 241 -11.05 -1.73 -0.69
CA GLU A 241 -11.89 -0.86 -1.48
C GLU A 241 -11.75 -1.24 -2.95
N CYS A 242 -12.84 -1.45 -3.65
CA CYS A 242 -12.87 -1.66 -5.09
C CYS A 242 -13.60 -0.51 -5.77
N GLU A 243 -13.00 0.06 -6.81
CA GLU A 243 -13.54 1.16 -7.60
C GLU A 243 -13.46 0.84 -9.09
N ASN A 244 -14.60 0.90 -9.79
CA ASN A 244 -14.69 0.79 -11.24
C ASN A 244 -14.87 2.18 -11.84
N TYR A 245 -13.94 2.63 -12.67
CA TYR A 245 -14.04 3.91 -13.40
C TYR A 245 -14.97 3.76 -14.60
N GLU A 246 -16.28 3.80 -14.33
CA GLU A 246 -17.33 3.49 -15.28
C GLU A 246 -17.20 4.27 -16.61
N SER A 247 -17.03 3.55 -17.74
CA SER A 247 -16.77 4.19 -19.03
C SER A 247 -17.98 4.91 -19.65
N ILE A 248 -19.21 4.59 -19.20
CA ILE A 248 -20.45 5.18 -19.71
C ILE A 248 -21.12 6.14 -18.70
N HIS A 249 -20.51 6.35 -17.53
CA HIS A 249 -20.99 7.24 -16.47
C HIS A 249 -19.95 8.26 -16.09
N ASN A 250 -20.36 9.38 -15.49
CA ASN A 250 -19.44 10.40 -14.97
C ASN A 250 -19.08 10.20 -13.48
N HIS A 251 -19.44 9.07 -12.92
CA HIS A 251 -19.11 8.64 -11.56
C HIS A 251 -18.56 7.21 -11.60
N SER A 252 -17.85 6.81 -10.55
CA SER A 252 -17.37 5.44 -10.37
C SER A 252 -18.40 4.58 -9.65
N ALA A 253 -18.41 3.28 -9.90
CA ALA A 253 -19.02 2.30 -9.01
C ALA A 253 -18.01 1.91 -7.92
N TYR A 254 -18.50 1.74 -6.69
CA TYR A 254 -17.67 1.61 -5.51
C TYR A 254 -18.21 0.56 -4.55
N ALA A 255 -17.31 -0.24 -3.95
CA ALA A 255 -17.63 -1.17 -2.88
C ALA A 255 -16.45 -1.23 -1.88
N GLN A 256 -16.75 -1.39 -0.60
CA GLN A 256 -15.75 -1.49 0.47
C GLN A 256 -16.10 -2.59 1.45
N HIS A 257 -15.09 -3.25 1.99
CA HIS A 257 -15.18 -4.18 3.11
C HIS A 257 -13.96 -4.03 4.03
N GLU A 258 -14.20 -4.11 5.32
CA GLU A 258 -13.16 -4.11 6.36
C GLU A 258 -13.44 -5.25 7.33
N GLU A 259 -12.40 -6.00 7.71
CA GLU A 259 -12.56 -7.17 8.56
C GLU A 259 -11.37 -7.40 9.48
N GLU A 260 -11.65 -7.75 10.72
CA GLU A 260 -10.66 -8.23 11.67
C GLU A 260 -10.78 -9.77 11.77
N LEU A 261 -9.67 -10.47 11.51
CA LEU A 261 -9.59 -11.91 11.47
C LEU A 261 -9.13 -12.46 12.83
N SER A 262 -9.80 -13.51 13.29
CA SER A 262 -9.55 -14.14 14.61
C SER A 262 -8.24 -14.95 14.68
#